data_4ccf27d350ab0e786a9cb7392efa4399
#
_entry.id   4ccf27d350ab0e786a9cb7392efa4399
#
_cell.length_a   1.000
_cell.length_b   1.000
_cell.length_c   1.000
_cell.angle_alpha   90.00
_cell.angle_beta   90.00
_cell.angle_gamma   90.00
#
_symmetry.space_group_name_H-M   'P 1'
#
loop_
_entity.id
_entity.type
_entity.pdbx_description
1 polymer ?
#
loop_
_entity_poly.entity_id
_entity_poly.type
_entity_poly.pdbx_seq_one_letter_code
_entity_poly.pdbx_strand_id
1 'polypeptide(L)'
;VRGIVSVEIRLEQAGDEAAIYKVTTDAFRGRPYAGGDEQDLLNRLRELGQLALSLVAMDGDQLVGQITFSPVTLSDGSEPWFGLGPVSVTPEHQSQGIGSQLIRSGLDEISARGALGCVLTGNPAYYQRFGFELAPKNVPKEEPREFFQLKLLSATKAEGIFAFHSAFYDSHVR
;
A
#
# COMPACT_ATOMS: atom_id res chain seq x y z
N VAL A 1 -24.00 19.01 -8.57
CA VAL A 1 -23.59 17.62 -8.50
C VAL A 1 -22.11 17.54 -8.89
N ARG A 2 -21.28 17.19 -7.93
CA ARG A 2 -19.89 16.93 -8.24
C ARG A 2 -19.83 15.66 -9.08
N GLY A 3 -19.37 15.78 -10.32
CA GLY A 3 -19.14 14.62 -11.17
C GLY A 3 -18.13 13.67 -10.52
N ILE A 4 -18.24 12.37 -10.84
CA ILE A 4 -17.22 11.40 -10.45
C ILE A 4 -15.93 11.80 -11.16
N VAL A 5 -14.85 11.98 -10.41
CA VAL A 5 -13.54 12.28 -10.99
C VAL A 5 -13.07 11.03 -11.73
N SER A 6 -12.89 11.19 -13.04
CA SER A 6 -12.35 10.13 -13.89
C SER A 6 -10.83 10.24 -13.87
N VAL A 7 -10.17 9.28 -13.25
CA VAL A 7 -8.71 9.18 -13.26
C VAL A 7 -8.28 7.95 -14.03
N GLU A 8 -7.10 8.02 -14.61
CA GLU A 8 -6.46 6.87 -15.23
C GLU A 8 -5.49 6.25 -14.22
N ILE A 9 -5.64 4.95 -13.98
CA ILE A 9 -4.70 4.21 -13.15
C ILE A 9 -3.72 3.50 -14.09
N ARG A 10 -2.43 3.72 -13.88
CA ARG A 10 -1.38 3.08 -14.68
C ARG A 10 -0.17 2.72 -13.83
N LEU A 11 0.69 1.89 -14.36
CA LEU A 11 1.98 1.59 -13.74
C LEU A 11 2.85 2.85 -13.65
N GLU A 12 3.64 2.94 -12.59
CA GLU A 12 4.68 3.95 -12.47
C GLU A 12 5.62 3.86 -13.67
N GLN A 13 6.02 5.01 -14.18
CA GLN A 13 6.97 5.13 -15.28
C GLN A 13 8.19 5.92 -14.82
N ALA A 14 9.30 5.79 -15.55
CA ALA A 14 10.48 6.60 -15.31
C ALA A 14 10.08 8.09 -15.38
N GLY A 15 10.52 8.86 -14.40
CA GLY A 15 10.17 10.28 -14.28
C GLY A 15 9.02 10.56 -13.32
N ASP A 16 8.28 9.56 -12.86
CA ASP A 16 7.18 9.74 -11.90
C ASP A 16 7.65 9.96 -10.46
N GLU A 17 8.90 9.63 -10.15
CA GLU A 17 9.41 9.56 -8.77
C GLU A 17 9.20 10.86 -8.00
N ALA A 18 9.49 12.01 -8.62
CA ALA A 18 9.34 13.31 -7.98
C ALA A 18 7.88 13.63 -7.66
N ALA A 19 6.96 13.32 -8.58
CA ALA A 19 5.54 13.55 -8.38
C ALA A 19 4.97 12.61 -7.31
N ILE A 20 5.42 11.37 -7.27
CA ILE A 20 5.04 10.40 -6.24
C ILE A 20 5.52 10.89 -4.87
N TYR A 21 6.75 11.37 -4.78
CA TYR A 21 7.31 11.93 -3.54
C TYR A 21 6.45 13.08 -3.05
N LYS A 22 6.10 14.02 -3.94
CA LYS A 22 5.29 15.17 -3.58
C LYS A 22 3.88 14.78 -3.11
N VAL A 23 3.20 13.90 -3.85
CA VAL A 23 1.85 13.42 -3.49
C VAL A 23 1.88 12.75 -2.12
N THR A 24 2.87 11.92 -1.87
CA THR A 24 3.00 11.20 -0.60
C THR A 24 3.27 12.18 0.55
N THR A 25 4.18 13.12 0.36
CA THR A 25 4.47 14.15 1.35
C THR A 25 3.22 14.95 1.69
N ASP A 26 2.51 15.43 0.67
CA ASP A 26 1.34 16.28 0.86
C ASP A 26 0.18 15.52 1.52
N ALA A 27 -0.02 14.25 1.15
CA ALA A 27 -1.11 13.44 1.69
C ALA A 27 -0.95 13.12 3.17
N PHE A 28 0.29 12.88 3.63
CA PHE A 28 0.57 12.50 5.01
C PHE A 28 0.92 13.67 5.93
N ARG A 29 1.11 14.85 5.36
CA ARG A 29 1.49 16.04 6.15
C ARG A 29 0.44 16.33 7.24
N GLY A 30 0.90 16.41 8.49
CA GLY A 30 0.04 16.77 9.62
C GLY A 30 -0.94 15.69 10.04
N ARG A 31 -0.88 14.48 9.49
CA ARG A 31 -1.74 13.37 9.92
C ARG A 31 -1.18 12.75 11.19
N PRO A 32 -2.00 12.58 12.24
CA PRO A 32 -1.50 12.09 13.55
C PRO A 32 -0.98 10.65 13.50
N TYR A 33 -1.43 9.84 12.55
CA TYR A 33 -0.98 8.45 12.39
C TYR A 33 0.25 8.32 11.50
N ALA A 34 0.70 9.41 10.88
CA ALA A 34 1.81 9.37 9.93
C ALA A 34 3.13 9.69 10.63
N GLY A 35 4.19 8.97 10.23
CA GLY A 35 5.54 9.20 10.74
C GLY A 35 6.22 10.42 10.14
N GLY A 36 5.68 10.96 9.03
CA GLY A 36 6.25 12.10 8.32
C GLY A 36 7.33 11.70 7.34
N ASP A 37 7.60 10.42 7.18
CA ASP A 37 8.69 9.88 6.39
C ASP A 37 8.24 8.88 5.30
N GLU A 38 6.92 8.80 5.05
CA GLU A 38 6.35 7.85 4.08
C GLU A 38 6.94 8.03 2.67
N GLN A 39 7.20 9.26 2.25
CA GLN A 39 7.80 9.55 0.96
C GLN A 39 9.25 9.04 0.88
N ASP A 40 9.99 9.14 1.97
CA ASP A 40 11.37 8.66 2.05
C ASP A 40 11.42 7.14 2.08
N LEU A 41 10.46 6.51 2.73
CA LEU A 41 10.30 5.06 2.71
C LEU A 41 10.10 4.55 1.29
N LEU A 42 9.29 5.22 0.48
CA LEU A 42 9.10 4.84 -0.93
C LEU A 42 10.41 4.86 -1.71
N ASN A 43 11.19 5.92 -1.55
CA ASN A 43 12.49 6.01 -2.21
C ASN A 43 13.44 4.90 -1.73
N ARG A 44 13.43 4.61 -0.44
CA ARG A 44 14.25 3.55 0.14
C ARG A 44 13.86 2.18 -0.40
N LEU A 45 12.58 1.88 -0.46
CA LEU A 45 12.09 0.62 -1.02
C LEU A 45 12.48 0.48 -2.50
N ARG A 46 12.41 1.58 -3.26
CA ARG A 46 12.81 1.59 -4.66
C ARG A 46 14.29 1.26 -4.81
N GLU A 47 15.15 1.90 -4.01
CA GLU A 47 16.60 1.65 -4.02
C GLU A 47 16.93 0.20 -3.67
N LEU A 48 16.16 -0.42 -2.78
CA LEU A 48 16.37 -1.78 -2.34
C LEU A 48 15.72 -2.83 -3.24
N GLY A 49 15.04 -2.40 -4.32
CA GLY A 49 14.34 -3.32 -5.22
C GLY A 49 13.11 -3.96 -4.61
N GLN A 50 12.50 -3.31 -3.61
CA GLN A 50 11.36 -3.83 -2.87
C GLN A 50 10.01 -3.24 -3.31
N LEU A 51 9.96 -2.49 -4.41
CA LEU A 51 8.71 -2.05 -5.01
C LEU A 51 8.22 -3.12 -5.99
N ALA A 52 7.42 -4.06 -5.51
CA ALA A 52 6.90 -5.13 -6.37
C ALA A 52 5.86 -4.60 -7.35
N LEU A 53 5.06 -3.62 -6.93
CA LEU A 53 4.07 -2.96 -7.77
C LEU A 53 3.96 -1.51 -7.32
N SER A 54 3.94 -0.59 -8.27
CA SER A 54 3.69 0.83 -8.03
C SER A 54 2.73 1.34 -9.09
N LEU A 55 1.55 1.77 -8.65
CA LEU A 55 0.52 2.34 -9.54
C LEU A 55 0.33 3.80 -9.21
N VAL A 56 0.02 4.58 -10.24
CA VAL A 56 -0.29 6.00 -10.11
C VAL A 56 -1.68 6.30 -10.66
N ALA A 57 -2.32 7.32 -10.11
CA ALA A 57 -3.58 7.84 -10.59
C ALA A 57 -3.33 9.18 -11.27
N MET A 58 -3.76 9.30 -12.50
CA MET A 58 -3.59 10.51 -13.32
C MET A 58 -4.92 11.19 -13.55
N ASP A 59 -4.98 12.47 -13.27
CA ASP A 59 -6.06 13.37 -13.67
C ASP A 59 -5.51 14.23 -14.81
N GLY A 60 -5.75 13.80 -16.05
CA GLY A 60 -5.06 14.38 -17.18
C GLY A 60 -3.55 14.20 -17.06
N ASP A 61 -2.81 15.29 -17.07
CA ASP A 61 -1.35 15.28 -16.96
C ASP A 61 -0.87 15.35 -15.50
N GLN A 62 -1.79 15.48 -14.55
CA GLN A 62 -1.44 15.62 -13.14
C GLN A 62 -1.48 14.27 -12.44
N LEU A 63 -0.38 13.89 -11.82
CA LEU A 63 -0.33 12.71 -10.96
C LEU A 63 -0.92 13.11 -9.60
N VAL A 64 -2.04 12.48 -9.24
CA VAL A 64 -2.84 12.85 -8.05
C VAL A 64 -2.90 11.77 -6.99
N GLY A 65 -2.40 10.57 -7.26
CA GLY A 65 -2.38 9.50 -6.29
C GLY A 65 -1.36 8.43 -6.64
N GLN A 66 -1.04 7.62 -5.65
CA GLN A 66 -0.14 6.48 -5.82
C GLN A 66 -0.48 5.37 -4.84
N ILE A 67 -0.12 4.14 -5.17
CA ILE A 67 -0.15 3.00 -4.27
C ILE A 67 1.06 2.13 -4.53
N THR A 68 1.60 1.56 -3.46
CA THR A 68 2.78 0.70 -3.52
C THR A 68 2.48 -0.63 -2.84
N PHE A 69 2.99 -1.69 -3.43
CA PHE A 69 2.98 -3.02 -2.84
C PHE A 69 4.42 -3.52 -2.76
N SER A 70 4.77 -4.14 -1.64
CA SER A 70 6.10 -4.70 -1.44
C SER A 70 6.01 -6.16 -0.98
N PRO A 71 7.01 -6.98 -1.26
CA PRO A 71 7.01 -8.36 -0.81
C PRO A 71 7.05 -8.43 0.72
N VAL A 72 6.29 -9.37 1.28
CA VAL A 72 6.39 -9.72 2.70
C VAL A 72 6.68 -11.21 2.78
N THR A 73 7.26 -11.64 3.90
CA THR A 73 7.54 -13.05 4.14
C THR A 73 6.54 -13.62 5.14
N LEU A 74 6.25 -14.91 5.00
CA LEU A 74 5.48 -15.65 5.98
C LEU A 74 6.36 -16.79 6.49
N SER A 75 6.35 -17.03 7.80
CA SER A 75 7.26 -17.97 8.44
C SER A 75 7.06 -19.42 8.01
N ASP A 76 5.91 -19.75 7.39
CA ASP A 76 5.68 -21.10 6.84
C ASP A 76 6.40 -21.33 5.51
N GLY A 77 7.07 -20.31 4.96
CA GLY A 77 7.83 -20.40 3.71
C GLY A 77 6.99 -20.26 2.45
N SER A 78 5.67 -20.15 2.55
CA SER A 78 4.84 -19.93 1.37
C SER A 78 5.07 -18.55 0.78
N GLU A 79 4.92 -18.42 -0.55
CA GLU A 79 5.12 -17.15 -1.27
C GLU A 79 4.41 -17.20 -2.63
N PRO A 80 4.11 -16.07 -3.28
CA PRO A 80 4.39 -14.70 -2.79
C PRO A 80 3.23 -14.11 -1.97
N TRP A 81 3.58 -13.33 -0.97
CA TRP A 81 2.67 -12.49 -0.20
C TRP A 81 3.12 -11.05 -0.35
N PHE A 82 2.17 -10.11 -0.34
CA PHE A 82 2.48 -8.68 -0.51
C PHE A 82 1.90 -7.84 0.62
N GLY A 83 2.62 -6.78 0.97
CA GLY A 83 2.12 -5.74 1.85
C GLY A 83 1.62 -4.57 1.01
N LEU A 84 0.48 -4.01 1.41
CA LEU A 84 -0.12 -2.84 0.78
C LEU A 84 0.28 -1.58 1.55
N GLY A 85 0.82 -0.62 0.85
CA GLY A 85 1.13 0.70 1.38
C GLY A 85 2.56 1.16 1.13
N PRO A 86 2.79 2.45 1.15
CA PRO A 86 1.79 3.51 1.35
C PRO A 86 0.81 3.65 0.18
N VAL A 87 -0.36 4.19 0.48
CA VAL A 87 -1.33 4.68 -0.51
C VAL A 87 -1.61 6.14 -0.19
N SER A 88 -1.55 7.00 -1.20
CA SER A 88 -1.72 8.44 -1.00
C SER A 88 -2.45 9.09 -2.18
N VAL A 89 -3.25 10.12 -1.84
CA VAL A 89 -3.99 10.95 -2.80
C VAL A 89 -3.77 12.39 -2.39
N THR A 90 -3.54 13.28 -3.36
CA THR A 90 -3.36 14.71 -3.05
C THR A 90 -4.57 15.24 -2.26
N PRO A 91 -4.37 16.17 -1.31
CA PRO A 91 -5.47 16.67 -0.50
C PRO A 91 -6.66 17.18 -1.31
N GLU A 92 -6.42 17.83 -2.45
CA GLU A 92 -7.46 18.40 -3.31
C GLU A 92 -8.32 17.33 -3.99
N HIS A 93 -7.83 16.11 -4.08
CA HIS A 93 -8.50 14.99 -4.75
C HIS A 93 -8.98 13.90 -3.80
N GLN A 94 -8.84 14.10 -2.48
CA GLN A 94 -9.30 13.14 -1.48
C GLN A 94 -10.82 13.09 -1.42
N SER A 95 -11.36 11.97 -0.89
CA SER A 95 -12.80 11.74 -0.73
C SER A 95 -13.58 11.67 -2.05
N GLN A 96 -12.90 11.31 -3.14
CA GLN A 96 -13.49 11.16 -4.48
C GLN A 96 -13.39 9.73 -5.01
N GLY A 97 -12.95 8.79 -4.16
CA GLY A 97 -12.85 7.39 -4.53
C GLY A 97 -11.56 6.99 -5.23
N ILE A 98 -10.58 7.89 -5.35
CA ILE A 98 -9.31 7.59 -6.05
C ILE A 98 -8.49 6.57 -5.27
N GLY A 99 -8.40 6.70 -3.94
CA GLY A 99 -7.73 5.71 -3.11
C GLY A 99 -8.33 4.32 -3.26
N SER A 100 -9.66 4.22 -3.28
CA SER A 100 -10.35 2.96 -3.51
C SER A 100 -10.04 2.36 -4.88
N GLN A 101 -9.99 3.19 -5.93
CA GLN A 101 -9.63 2.72 -7.27
C GLN A 101 -8.21 2.18 -7.30
N LEU A 102 -7.27 2.88 -6.66
CA LEU A 102 -5.88 2.42 -6.56
C LEU A 102 -5.77 1.09 -5.83
N ILE A 103 -6.47 0.95 -4.70
CA ILE A 103 -6.46 -0.29 -3.91
C ILE A 103 -7.03 -1.45 -4.73
N ARG A 104 -8.20 -1.27 -5.35
CA ARG A 104 -8.83 -2.33 -6.16
C ARG A 104 -7.97 -2.72 -7.36
N SER A 105 -7.44 -1.74 -8.08
CA SER A 105 -6.56 -1.99 -9.22
C SER A 105 -5.29 -2.73 -8.80
N GLY A 106 -4.70 -2.33 -7.67
CA GLY A 106 -3.50 -2.98 -7.14
C GLY A 106 -3.75 -4.42 -6.70
N LEU A 107 -4.86 -4.66 -6.00
CA LEU A 107 -5.22 -6.02 -5.58
C LEU A 107 -5.46 -6.93 -6.79
N ASP A 108 -6.14 -6.43 -7.82
CA ASP A 108 -6.34 -7.19 -9.06
C ASP A 108 -5.00 -7.52 -9.73
N GLU A 109 -4.10 -6.57 -9.78
CA GLU A 109 -2.80 -6.75 -10.42
C GLU A 109 -1.94 -7.77 -9.67
N ILE A 110 -1.82 -7.69 -8.35
CA ILE A 110 -1.02 -8.67 -7.60
C ILE A 110 -1.67 -10.05 -7.64
N SER A 111 -2.99 -10.12 -7.66
CA SER A 111 -3.72 -11.39 -7.83
C SER A 111 -3.37 -12.03 -9.19
N ALA A 112 -3.36 -11.23 -10.26
CA ALA A 112 -3.00 -11.69 -11.59
C ALA A 112 -1.55 -12.18 -11.67
N ARG A 113 -0.69 -11.66 -10.78
CA ARG A 113 0.72 -12.09 -10.68
C ARG A 113 0.91 -13.31 -9.78
N GLY A 114 -0.16 -13.90 -9.29
CA GLY A 114 -0.10 -15.12 -8.48
C GLY A 114 0.05 -14.90 -6.98
N ALA A 115 -0.25 -13.71 -6.47
CA ALA A 115 -0.20 -13.43 -5.03
C ALA A 115 -1.07 -14.41 -4.25
N LEU A 116 -0.52 -14.98 -3.18
CA LEU A 116 -1.29 -15.82 -2.27
C LEU A 116 -2.25 -14.99 -1.42
N GLY A 117 -1.86 -13.77 -1.09
CA GLY A 117 -2.66 -12.82 -0.35
C GLY A 117 -1.92 -11.52 -0.12
N CYS A 118 -2.59 -10.60 0.56
CA CYS A 118 -2.10 -9.26 0.85
C CYS A 118 -2.33 -8.92 2.31
N VAL A 119 -1.37 -8.27 2.93
CA VAL A 119 -1.45 -7.83 4.33
C VAL A 119 -1.22 -6.34 4.44
N LEU A 120 -1.75 -5.75 5.52
CA LEU A 120 -1.52 -4.34 5.83
C LEU A 120 -1.78 -4.09 7.32
N THR A 121 -1.29 -2.96 7.79
CA THR A 121 -1.67 -2.38 9.07
C THR A 121 -2.42 -1.09 8.78
N GLY A 122 -3.66 -0.98 9.27
CA GLY A 122 -4.50 0.18 8.99
C GLY A 122 -5.86 0.11 9.66
N ASN A 123 -6.75 1.01 9.29
CA ASN A 123 -8.08 1.09 9.86
C ASN A 123 -8.98 -0.04 9.37
N PRO A 124 -9.40 -0.99 10.25
CA PRO A 124 -10.27 -2.08 9.83
C PRO A 124 -11.61 -1.62 9.26
N ALA A 125 -12.17 -0.54 9.78
CA ALA A 125 -13.45 -0.02 9.29
C ALA A 125 -13.36 0.43 7.83
N TYR A 126 -12.19 0.89 7.40
CA TYR A 126 -11.97 1.28 6.00
C TYR A 126 -11.65 0.07 5.11
N TYR A 127 -10.69 -0.78 5.53
CA TYR A 127 -10.17 -1.84 4.65
C TYR A 127 -11.08 -3.05 4.54
N GLN A 128 -12.06 -3.22 5.44
CA GLN A 128 -13.02 -4.33 5.33
C GLN A 128 -13.82 -4.28 4.02
N ARG A 129 -14.01 -3.11 3.45
CA ARG A 129 -14.73 -2.95 2.17
C ARG A 129 -14.00 -3.59 0.99
N PHE A 130 -12.70 -3.84 1.14
CA PHE A 130 -11.89 -4.51 0.13
C PHE A 130 -11.69 -6.00 0.43
N GLY A 131 -12.31 -6.51 1.51
CA GLY A 131 -12.23 -7.91 1.89
C GLY A 131 -11.12 -8.24 2.89
N PHE A 132 -10.49 -7.23 3.49
CA PHE A 132 -9.49 -7.46 4.54
C PHE A 132 -10.18 -7.80 5.86
N GLU A 133 -9.55 -8.70 6.62
CA GLU A 133 -10.00 -9.12 7.95
C GLU A 133 -8.83 -9.06 8.92
N LEU A 134 -9.11 -8.79 10.19
CA LEU A 134 -8.08 -8.83 11.23
C LEU A 134 -7.45 -10.21 11.29
N ALA A 135 -6.13 -10.26 11.42
CA ALA A 135 -5.35 -11.49 11.46
C ALA A 135 -4.38 -11.48 12.66
N PRO A 136 -4.89 -11.45 13.90
CA PRO A 136 -4.02 -11.34 15.08
C PRO A 136 -3.11 -12.54 15.27
N LYS A 137 -3.43 -13.69 14.70
CA LYS A 137 -2.59 -14.89 14.80
C LYS A 137 -1.36 -14.82 13.91
N ASN A 138 -1.35 -13.92 12.91
CA ASN A 138 -0.30 -13.84 11.92
C ASN A 138 0.47 -12.51 11.99
N VAL A 139 0.16 -11.67 12.98
CA VAL A 139 0.69 -10.31 13.09
C VAL A 139 2.21 -10.32 13.29
N PRO A 140 2.94 -9.49 12.51
CA PRO A 140 4.37 -9.28 12.79
C PRO A 140 4.58 -8.75 14.20
N LYS A 141 5.70 -9.13 14.83
CA LYS A 141 5.99 -8.73 16.22
C LYS A 141 6.06 -7.20 16.39
N GLU A 142 6.38 -6.48 15.33
CA GLU A 142 6.52 -5.01 15.34
C GLU A 142 5.19 -4.28 15.11
N GLU A 143 4.11 -5.01 14.76
CA GLU A 143 2.84 -4.38 14.35
C GLU A 143 1.76 -4.55 15.42
N PRO A 144 0.85 -3.56 15.53
CA PRO A 144 -0.27 -3.68 16.46
C PRO A 144 -1.30 -4.68 15.93
N ARG A 145 -1.61 -5.67 16.77
CA ARG A 145 -2.53 -6.76 16.40
C ARG A 145 -3.95 -6.29 16.09
N GLU A 146 -4.36 -5.15 16.65
CA GLU A 146 -5.70 -4.58 16.48
C GLU A 146 -5.90 -3.98 15.08
N PHE A 147 -4.81 -3.76 14.34
CA PHE A 147 -4.83 -3.09 13.04
C PHE A 147 -4.22 -3.93 11.92
N PHE A 148 -3.67 -5.09 12.26
CA PHE A 148 -3.07 -5.97 11.24
C PHE A 148 -4.14 -6.80 10.54
N GLN A 149 -4.16 -6.76 9.22
CA GLN A 149 -5.22 -7.33 8.40
C GLN A 149 -4.66 -8.14 7.24
N LEU A 150 -5.43 -9.14 6.83
CA LEU A 150 -5.09 -10.07 5.75
C LEU A 150 -6.28 -10.19 4.79
N LYS A 151 -5.98 -10.21 3.50
CA LYS A 151 -6.91 -10.64 2.46
C LYS A 151 -6.29 -11.80 1.71
N LEU A 152 -6.93 -12.97 1.73
CA LEU A 152 -6.50 -14.11 0.93
C LEU A 152 -6.92 -13.89 -0.52
N LEU A 153 -5.99 -14.14 -1.44
CA LEU A 153 -6.23 -14.03 -2.89
C LEU A 153 -6.13 -15.40 -3.57
N SER A 154 -5.94 -16.44 -2.79
CA SER A 154 -5.81 -17.82 -3.25
C SER A 154 -6.44 -18.76 -2.23
N ALA A 155 -6.44 -20.06 -2.51
CA ALA A 155 -6.88 -21.08 -1.56
C ALA A 155 -5.84 -21.37 -0.47
N THR A 156 -4.64 -20.81 -0.56
CA THR A 156 -3.55 -21.03 0.40
C THR A 156 -3.87 -20.35 1.72
N LYS A 157 -3.81 -21.10 2.82
CA LYS A 157 -3.96 -20.52 4.16
C LYS A 157 -2.64 -19.91 4.61
N ALA A 158 -2.73 -18.83 5.39
CA ALA A 158 -1.57 -18.22 6.03
C ALA A 158 -1.33 -18.91 7.36
N GLU A 159 -0.25 -19.67 7.45
CA GLU A 159 0.14 -20.38 8.67
C GLU A 159 1.51 -19.88 9.12
N GLY A 160 1.52 -19.08 10.20
CA GLY A 160 2.75 -18.50 10.71
C GLY A 160 2.64 -17.00 10.90
N ILE A 161 3.80 -16.36 11.01
CA ILE A 161 3.92 -14.94 11.33
C ILE A 161 4.48 -14.21 10.11
N PHE A 162 3.82 -13.14 9.71
CA PHE A 162 4.29 -12.27 8.63
C PHE A 162 5.43 -11.38 9.12
N ALA A 163 6.28 -10.98 8.19
CA ALA A 163 7.30 -9.98 8.42
C ALA A 163 7.35 -9.02 7.23
N PHE A 164 7.29 -7.73 7.53
CA PHE A 164 7.56 -6.68 6.54
C PHE A 164 9.07 -6.52 6.40
N HIS A 165 9.51 -5.97 5.27
CA HIS A 165 10.92 -5.67 5.05
C HIS A 165 11.43 -4.72 6.14
N SER A 166 12.69 -4.91 6.55
CA SER A 166 13.30 -4.10 7.63
C SER A 166 13.30 -2.61 7.35
N ALA A 167 13.26 -2.19 6.08
CA ALA A 167 13.20 -0.79 5.70
C ALA A 167 12.00 -0.05 6.31
N PHE A 168 10.89 -0.77 6.58
CA PHE A 168 9.70 -0.17 7.21
C PHE A 168 9.96 0.27 8.66
N TYR A 169 11.04 -0.23 9.27
CA TYR A 169 11.39 0.05 10.67
C TYR A 169 12.72 0.78 10.79
N ASP A 170 13.20 1.35 9.70
CA ASP A 170 14.50 2.01 9.63
C ASP A 170 14.41 3.38 10.31
N SER A 171 14.99 3.48 11.52
CA SER A 171 14.78 4.62 12.42
C SER A 171 15.43 5.92 11.96
N HIS A 172 16.43 5.89 11.08
CA HIS A 172 17.01 7.14 10.59
C HIS A 172 16.23 7.78 9.45
N VAL A 173 15.18 7.13 8.99
CA VAL A 173 14.22 7.72 8.08
C VAL A 173 13.21 8.57 8.85
N ARG A 174 13.24 8.51 10.16
CA ARG A 174 12.28 9.17 11.05
C ARG A 174 12.89 10.27 11.87
#